data_7a2353c9fc2c09ddba8b63e8348e7b0c
#
_entry.id   7a2353c9fc2c09ddba8b63e8348e7b0c
#
_cell.length_a   1.000
_cell.length_b   1.000
_cell.length_c   1.000
_cell.angle_alpha   90.00
_cell.angle_beta   90.00
_cell.angle_gamma   90.00
#
_symmetry.space_group_name_H-M   'P 1'
#
loop_
_entity.id
_entity.type
_entity.pdbx_description
1 polymer ?
#
loop_
_entity_poly.entity_id
_entity_poly.type
_entity_poly.pdbx_seq_one_letter_code
_entity_poly.pdbx_strand_id
1 'polypeptide(L)'
;MLIRRAEEKDIPRLIALLYQVHRVHANGRPDIFRTGNKKYTEEELSVLLKSEQTPIYVAVDENDYVCGYAFCVYQEICGDISLMDMKTLYIDDLCVDEAMRGCHIGTLLYEHVLAQAKRMGCYHVTLNVWCLNEPAMRFYEKCGLSPLKITMEKIL
;
A
#
# COMPACT_ATOMS: atom_id res chain seq x y z
N MET A 1 2.17 -19.43 3.03
CA MET A 1 2.07 -18.02 2.55
C MET A 1 3.49 -17.53 2.27
N LEU A 2 3.74 -17.04 1.06
CA LEU A 2 5.02 -16.49 0.62
C LEU A 2 4.82 -15.01 0.25
N ILE A 3 5.77 -14.13 0.59
CA ILE A 3 5.80 -12.76 0.11
C ILE A 3 6.92 -12.64 -0.94
N ARG A 4 6.57 -12.16 -2.13
CA ARG A 4 7.51 -11.94 -3.24
C ARG A 4 7.22 -10.64 -3.99
N ARG A 5 8.13 -10.22 -4.86
CA ARG A 5 7.85 -9.17 -5.85
C ARG A 5 6.69 -9.63 -6.76
N ALA A 6 5.81 -8.70 -7.10
CA ALA A 6 4.76 -8.94 -8.08
C ALA A 6 5.36 -9.08 -9.49
N GLU A 7 4.73 -9.91 -10.31
CA GLU A 7 5.10 -10.22 -11.68
C GLU A 7 3.93 -9.88 -12.63
N GLU A 8 4.18 -9.82 -13.92
CA GLU A 8 3.12 -9.49 -14.92
C GLU A 8 1.91 -10.45 -14.86
N LYS A 9 2.15 -11.73 -14.54
CA LYS A 9 1.07 -12.72 -14.36
C LYS A 9 0.10 -12.38 -13.23
N ASP A 10 0.52 -11.54 -12.26
CA ASP A 10 -0.30 -11.15 -11.11
C ASP A 10 -1.26 -10.00 -11.44
N ILE A 11 -1.08 -9.28 -12.55
CA ILE A 11 -1.86 -8.10 -12.93
C ILE A 11 -3.37 -8.33 -12.85
N PRO A 12 -3.96 -9.41 -13.40
CA PRO A 12 -5.41 -9.61 -13.32
C PRO A 12 -5.92 -9.67 -11.88
N ARG A 13 -5.13 -10.28 -10.99
CA ARG A 13 -5.49 -10.40 -9.58
C ARG A 13 -5.27 -9.10 -8.82
N LEU A 14 -4.21 -8.36 -9.10
CA LEU A 14 -3.97 -7.02 -8.56
C LEU A 14 -5.14 -6.08 -8.91
N ILE A 15 -5.60 -6.10 -10.15
CA ILE A 15 -6.77 -5.31 -10.59
C ILE A 15 -8.02 -5.67 -9.76
N ALA A 16 -8.30 -6.96 -9.56
CA ALA A 16 -9.46 -7.38 -8.75
C ALA A 16 -9.38 -6.85 -7.31
N LEU A 17 -8.20 -6.89 -6.69
CA LEU A 17 -7.98 -6.37 -5.33
C LEU A 17 -8.04 -4.83 -5.29
N LEU A 18 -7.54 -4.14 -6.32
CA LEU A 18 -7.66 -2.68 -6.44
C LEU A 18 -9.12 -2.22 -6.50
N TYR A 19 -10.01 -2.97 -7.14
CA TYR A 19 -11.45 -2.71 -7.09
C TYR A 19 -12.02 -2.90 -5.68
N GLN A 20 -11.58 -3.91 -4.92
CA GLN A 20 -12.05 -4.14 -3.56
C GLN A 20 -11.70 -2.96 -2.64
N VAL A 21 -10.44 -2.49 -2.66
CA VAL A 21 -10.01 -1.37 -1.81
C VAL A 21 -10.65 -0.07 -2.24
N HIS A 22 -10.75 0.19 -3.54
CA HIS A 22 -11.38 1.40 -4.07
C HIS A 22 -12.85 1.51 -3.65
N ARG A 23 -13.59 0.39 -3.61
CA ARG A 23 -14.96 0.34 -3.14
C ARG A 23 -15.12 0.82 -1.70
N VAL A 24 -14.17 0.50 -0.82
CA VAL A 24 -14.15 1.00 0.57
C VAL A 24 -14.06 2.51 0.60
N HIS A 25 -13.16 3.09 -0.19
CA HIS A 25 -12.99 4.55 -0.27
C HIS A 25 -14.21 5.24 -0.90
N ALA A 26 -14.73 4.71 -2.01
CA ALA A 26 -15.88 5.28 -2.71
C ALA A 26 -17.17 5.22 -1.86
N ASN A 27 -17.36 4.18 -1.06
CA ASN A 27 -18.48 4.08 -0.13
C ASN A 27 -18.37 5.10 1.02
N GLY A 28 -17.17 5.37 1.50
CA GLY A 28 -16.92 6.32 2.58
C GLY A 28 -16.95 7.80 2.14
N ARG A 29 -16.43 8.08 0.95
CA ARG A 29 -16.31 9.43 0.38
C ARG A 29 -16.70 9.46 -1.11
N PRO A 30 -18.01 9.28 -1.43
CA PRO A 30 -18.49 9.30 -2.83
C PRO A 30 -18.36 10.67 -3.49
N ASP A 31 -18.15 11.71 -2.71
CA ASP A 31 -17.84 13.07 -3.15
C ASP A 31 -16.40 13.22 -3.69
N ILE A 32 -15.48 12.32 -3.29
CA ILE A 32 -14.07 12.33 -3.70
C ILE A 32 -13.77 11.21 -4.70
N PHE A 33 -14.28 10.00 -4.44
CA PHE A 33 -13.96 8.81 -5.22
C PHE A 33 -15.08 8.43 -6.20
N ARG A 34 -14.72 8.19 -7.46
CA ARG A 34 -15.66 7.69 -8.47
C ARG A 34 -16.01 6.24 -8.19
N THR A 35 -17.31 5.94 -8.05
CA THR A 35 -17.80 4.57 -7.85
C THR A 35 -17.47 3.68 -9.06
N GLY A 36 -17.15 2.40 -8.80
CA GLY A 36 -16.90 1.40 -9.84
C GLY A 36 -15.57 1.56 -10.58
N ASN A 37 -14.61 2.27 -9.98
CA ASN A 37 -13.28 2.48 -10.57
C ASN A 37 -12.17 1.80 -9.72
N LYS A 38 -10.93 1.96 -10.13
CA LYS A 38 -9.71 1.46 -9.49
C LYS A 38 -8.58 2.48 -9.64
N LYS A 39 -7.53 2.31 -8.84
CA LYS A 39 -6.40 3.26 -8.79
C LYS A 39 -5.50 3.21 -10.02
N TYR A 40 -5.24 2.01 -10.56
CA TYR A 40 -4.32 1.78 -11.66
C TYR A 40 -4.95 0.97 -12.80
N THR A 41 -4.56 1.26 -14.04
CA THR A 41 -4.87 0.43 -15.21
C THR A 41 -3.87 -0.73 -15.34
N GLU A 42 -4.13 -1.67 -16.25
CA GLU A 42 -3.20 -2.79 -16.53
C GLU A 42 -1.88 -2.28 -17.12
N GLU A 43 -1.94 -1.28 -18.00
CA GLU A 43 -0.79 -0.65 -18.62
C GLU A 43 0.09 0.06 -17.57
N GLU A 44 -0.54 0.82 -16.66
CA GLU A 44 0.16 1.47 -15.56
C GLU A 44 0.83 0.44 -14.64
N LEU A 45 0.16 -0.66 -14.30
CA LEU A 45 0.74 -1.74 -13.51
C LEU A 45 1.95 -2.37 -14.21
N SER A 46 1.86 -2.62 -15.53
CA SER A 46 2.97 -3.17 -16.31
C SER A 46 4.22 -2.27 -16.27
N VAL A 47 4.03 -0.95 -16.21
CA VAL A 47 5.13 0.01 -16.05
C VAL A 47 5.67 -0.02 -14.61
N LEU A 48 4.79 0.03 -13.61
CA LEU A 48 5.16 0.03 -12.19
C LEU A 48 5.96 -1.23 -11.80
N LEU A 49 5.58 -2.39 -12.31
CA LEU A 49 6.26 -3.66 -12.03
C LEU A 49 7.73 -3.70 -12.47
N LYS A 50 8.10 -2.91 -13.47
CA LYS A 50 9.47 -2.81 -14.02
C LYS A 50 10.35 -1.83 -13.24
N SER A 51 9.76 -1.03 -12.36
CA SER A 51 10.45 0.04 -11.63
C SER A 51 10.96 -0.44 -10.28
N GLU A 52 12.23 -0.21 -9.98
CA GLU A 52 12.79 -0.40 -8.63
C GLU A 52 12.36 0.72 -7.66
N GLN A 53 11.92 1.87 -8.21
CA GLN A 53 11.42 2.99 -7.42
C GLN A 53 10.02 2.73 -6.83
N THR A 54 9.24 1.86 -7.47
CA THR A 54 7.86 1.55 -7.10
C THR A 54 7.66 0.05 -6.86
N PRO A 55 8.34 -0.54 -5.86
CA PRO A 55 8.24 -1.97 -5.61
C PRO A 55 6.82 -2.38 -5.21
N ILE A 56 6.30 -3.44 -5.85
CA ILE A 56 5.04 -4.06 -5.51
C ILE A 56 5.32 -5.44 -4.94
N TYR A 57 4.82 -5.72 -3.75
CA TYR A 57 4.92 -7.02 -3.09
C TYR A 57 3.56 -7.69 -3.04
N VAL A 58 3.52 -8.99 -3.26
CA VAL A 58 2.31 -9.83 -3.17
C VAL A 58 2.48 -10.92 -2.13
N ALA A 59 1.41 -11.20 -1.43
CA ALA A 59 1.27 -12.39 -0.59
C ALA A 59 0.58 -13.47 -1.40
N VAL A 60 1.23 -14.61 -1.59
CA VAL A 60 0.70 -15.73 -2.37
C VAL A 60 0.54 -16.99 -1.53
N ASP A 61 -0.48 -17.78 -1.83
CA ASP A 61 -0.70 -19.08 -1.22
C ASP A 61 0.19 -20.17 -1.83
N GLU A 62 -0.05 -21.44 -1.50
CA GLU A 62 0.69 -22.60 -2.01
C GLU A 62 0.48 -22.86 -3.52
N ASN A 63 -0.58 -22.31 -4.09
CA ASN A 63 -0.91 -22.39 -5.51
C ASN A 63 -0.45 -21.16 -6.30
N ASP A 64 0.37 -20.29 -5.69
CA ASP A 64 0.80 -18.99 -6.23
C ASP A 64 -0.36 -18.01 -6.50
N TYR A 65 -1.49 -18.20 -5.81
CA TYR A 65 -2.64 -17.30 -5.90
C TYR A 65 -2.45 -16.07 -4.99
N VAL A 66 -2.59 -14.87 -5.55
CA VAL A 66 -2.39 -13.60 -4.83
C VAL A 66 -3.55 -13.33 -3.87
N CYS A 67 -3.24 -13.31 -2.57
CA CYS A 67 -4.18 -13.07 -1.47
C CYS A 67 -4.14 -11.62 -0.94
N GLY A 68 -3.13 -10.86 -1.29
CA GLY A 68 -2.96 -9.47 -0.90
C GLY A 68 -1.72 -8.85 -1.52
N TYR A 69 -1.61 -7.53 -1.41
CA TYR A 69 -0.49 -6.77 -1.96
C TYR A 69 -0.08 -5.59 -1.07
N ALA A 70 1.13 -5.10 -1.29
CA ALA A 70 1.63 -3.81 -0.84
C ALA A 70 2.30 -3.07 -2.01
N PHE A 71 1.72 -1.96 -2.44
CA PHE A 71 2.34 -1.02 -3.36
C PHE A 71 3.20 -0.05 -2.57
N CYS A 72 4.45 0.10 -2.94
CA CYS A 72 5.39 0.98 -2.26
C CYS A 72 6.03 1.97 -3.24
N VAL A 73 6.47 3.10 -2.71
CA VAL A 73 7.25 4.10 -3.44
C VAL A 73 8.47 4.45 -2.62
N TYR A 74 9.64 4.26 -3.21
CA TYR A 74 10.89 4.72 -2.63
C TYR A 74 11.04 6.22 -2.85
N GLN A 75 11.21 6.97 -1.77
CA GLN A 75 11.34 8.42 -1.78
C GLN A 75 12.65 8.82 -1.11
N GLU A 76 13.32 9.83 -1.65
CA GLU A 76 14.54 10.37 -1.09
C GLU A 76 14.51 11.90 -1.09
N ILE A 77 14.84 12.49 0.04
CA ILE A 77 15.09 13.91 0.20
C ILE A 77 16.61 14.05 0.30
N CYS A 78 17.20 14.87 -0.56
CA CYS A 78 18.64 15.13 -0.57
C CYS A 78 18.92 16.59 -0.91
N GLY A 79 19.75 17.26 -0.10
CA GLY A 79 20.17 18.63 -0.33
C GLY A 79 19.08 19.69 -0.17
N ASP A 80 17.97 19.39 0.49
CA ASP A 80 16.94 20.38 0.83
C ASP A 80 17.46 21.35 1.91
N ILE A 81 17.13 22.64 1.79
CA ILE A 81 17.62 23.67 2.73
C ILE A 81 16.92 23.64 4.08
N SER A 82 15.77 23.01 4.20
CA SER A 82 14.91 22.98 5.40
C SER A 82 14.73 21.59 6.00
N LEU A 83 14.95 20.54 5.20
CA LEU A 83 14.74 19.15 5.60
C LEU A 83 16.07 18.40 5.65
N MET A 84 16.16 17.47 6.57
CA MET A 84 17.29 16.55 6.63
C MET A 84 17.26 15.59 5.44
N ASP A 85 18.43 15.20 4.95
CA ASP A 85 18.55 14.12 3.97
C ASP A 85 17.94 12.84 4.55
N MET A 86 16.98 12.25 3.83
CA MET A 86 16.17 11.17 4.35
C MET A 86 15.66 10.26 3.26
N LYS A 87 15.71 8.96 3.50
CA LYS A 87 15.10 7.93 2.67
C LYS A 87 13.84 7.40 3.32
N THR A 88 12.77 7.28 2.54
CA THR A 88 11.46 6.82 3.00
C THR A 88 10.96 5.71 2.08
N LEU A 89 10.44 4.63 2.63
CA LEU A 89 9.61 3.71 1.88
C LEU A 89 8.14 4.03 2.18
N TYR A 90 7.47 4.65 1.22
CA TYR A 90 6.06 5.02 1.33
C TYR A 90 5.18 3.85 0.88
N ILE A 91 4.25 3.40 1.73
CA ILE A 91 3.21 2.44 1.36
C ILE A 91 2.08 3.25 0.71
N ASP A 92 1.98 3.12 -0.61
CA ASP A 92 0.98 3.82 -1.43
C ASP A 92 -0.39 3.15 -1.33
N ASP A 93 -0.41 1.81 -1.20
CA ASP A 93 -1.61 1.02 -0.99
C ASP A 93 -1.26 -0.34 -0.39
N LEU A 94 -2.08 -0.85 0.52
CA LEU A 94 -1.98 -2.19 1.09
C LEU A 94 -3.38 -2.79 1.17
N CYS A 95 -3.57 -3.93 0.52
CA CYS A 95 -4.84 -4.62 0.49
C CYS A 95 -4.67 -6.10 0.76
N VAL A 96 -5.60 -6.67 1.52
CA VAL A 96 -5.79 -8.11 1.68
C VAL A 96 -7.17 -8.45 1.17
N ASP A 97 -7.27 -9.51 0.37
CA ASP A 97 -8.54 -10.04 -0.11
C ASP A 97 -9.54 -10.16 1.06
N GLU A 98 -10.75 -9.63 0.86
CA GLU A 98 -11.78 -9.63 1.90
C GLU A 98 -12.11 -11.05 2.40
N ALA A 99 -12.03 -12.07 1.53
CA ALA A 99 -12.24 -13.46 1.88
C ALA A 99 -11.10 -14.07 2.73
N MET A 100 -9.92 -13.42 2.75
CA MET A 100 -8.70 -13.90 3.43
C MET A 100 -8.30 -13.03 4.63
N ARG A 101 -9.15 -12.07 5.02
CA ARG A 101 -8.90 -11.24 6.21
C ARG A 101 -8.92 -12.06 7.48
N GLY A 102 -8.21 -11.61 8.51
CA GLY A 102 -8.05 -12.34 9.77
C GLY A 102 -6.96 -13.42 9.76
N CYS A 103 -6.36 -13.72 8.60
CA CYS A 103 -5.28 -14.71 8.45
C CYS A 103 -3.86 -14.11 8.57
N HIS A 104 -3.70 -12.96 9.22
CA HIS A 104 -2.42 -12.25 9.43
C HIS A 104 -1.65 -11.85 8.15
N ILE A 105 -2.27 -11.93 6.96
CA ILE A 105 -1.63 -11.63 5.68
C ILE A 105 -1.15 -10.17 5.62
N GLY A 106 -1.97 -9.23 6.12
CA GLY A 106 -1.59 -7.82 6.19
C GLY A 106 -0.34 -7.58 7.04
N THR A 107 -0.23 -8.29 8.17
CA THR A 107 0.95 -8.23 9.05
C THR A 107 2.19 -8.76 8.32
N LEU A 108 2.09 -9.89 7.65
CA LEU A 108 3.21 -10.47 6.88
C LEU A 108 3.69 -9.53 5.76
N LEU A 109 2.76 -8.92 5.02
CA LEU A 109 3.07 -7.92 3.99
C LEU A 109 3.78 -6.71 4.61
N TYR A 110 3.25 -6.17 5.71
CA TYR A 110 3.82 -5.02 6.40
C TYR A 110 5.22 -5.31 6.94
N GLU A 111 5.43 -6.46 7.61
CA GLU A 111 6.73 -6.89 8.10
C GLU A 111 7.75 -7.05 6.97
N HIS A 112 7.32 -7.60 5.82
CA HIS A 112 8.16 -7.68 4.63
C HIS A 112 8.58 -6.29 4.15
N VAL A 113 7.63 -5.34 4.06
CA VAL A 113 7.92 -3.94 3.69
C VAL A 113 8.92 -3.31 4.65
N LEU A 114 8.76 -3.51 5.97
CA LEU A 114 9.72 -3.03 6.97
C LEU A 114 11.13 -3.61 6.77
N ALA A 115 11.23 -4.91 6.48
CA ALA A 115 12.50 -5.56 6.21
C ALA A 115 13.18 -4.98 4.95
N GLN A 116 12.40 -4.72 3.89
CA GLN A 116 12.89 -4.08 2.67
C GLN A 116 13.36 -2.64 2.94
N ALA A 117 12.57 -1.85 3.68
CA ALA A 117 12.93 -0.48 4.06
C ALA A 117 14.26 -0.43 4.82
N LYS A 118 14.45 -1.32 5.79
CA LYS A 118 15.72 -1.45 6.55
C LYS A 118 16.89 -1.80 5.62
N ARG A 119 16.70 -2.77 4.71
CA ARG A 119 17.73 -3.19 3.75
C ARG A 119 18.12 -2.05 2.80
N MET A 120 17.18 -1.18 2.43
CA MET A 120 17.42 -0.03 1.57
C MET A 120 17.98 1.19 2.32
N GLY A 121 18.16 1.11 3.64
CA GLY A 121 18.64 2.21 4.47
C GLY A 121 17.63 3.34 4.66
N CYS A 122 16.33 3.02 4.60
CA CYS A 122 15.29 4.00 4.89
C CYS A 122 15.28 4.38 6.36
N TYR A 123 15.04 5.65 6.64
CA TYR A 123 14.84 6.16 7.99
C TYR A 123 13.50 5.71 8.57
N HIS A 124 12.47 5.71 7.75
CA HIS A 124 11.12 5.32 8.18
C HIS A 124 10.29 4.73 7.02
N VAL A 125 9.17 4.10 7.40
CA VAL A 125 8.06 3.73 6.51
C VAL A 125 6.91 4.65 6.83
N THR A 126 6.27 5.21 5.80
CA THR A 126 5.10 6.07 5.94
C THR A 126 3.95 5.60 5.06
N LEU A 127 2.74 6.04 5.38
CA LEU A 127 1.53 5.82 4.60
C LEU A 127 0.50 6.90 4.88
N ASN A 128 -0.53 6.98 4.05
CA ASN A 128 -1.72 7.75 4.35
C ASN A 128 -2.89 6.80 4.61
N VAL A 129 -3.66 7.06 5.66
CA VAL A 129 -4.89 6.33 5.97
C VAL A 129 -6.05 7.29 6.11
N TRP A 130 -7.17 6.97 5.49
CA TRP A 130 -8.39 7.75 5.59
C TRP A 130 -9.03 7.58 6.97
N CYS A 131 -9.38 8.66 7.65
CA CYS A 131 -10.01 8.63 8.99
C CYS A 131 -11.25 7.75 9.04
N LEU A 132 -12.00 7.65 7.94
CA LEU A 132 -13.18 6.78 7.82
C LEU A 132 -12.84 5.29 7.76
N ASN A 133 -11.61 4.93 7.47
CA ASN A 133 -11.16 3.55 7.43
C ASN A 133 -10.58 3.12 8.80
N GLU A 134 -11.46 3.12 9.81
CA GLU A 134 -11.06 2.73 11.17
C GLU A 134 -10.40 1.33 11.27
N PRO A 135 -10.83 0.29 10.52
CA PRO A 135 -10.14 -0.99 10.55
C PRO A 135 -8.67 -0.90 10.11
N ALA A 136 -8.37 -0.12 9.07
CA ALA A 136 -7.00 0.12 8.62
C ALA A 136 -6.21 0.93 9.65
N MET A 137 -6.80 1.98 10.24
CA MET A 137 -6.18 2.76 11.29
C MET A 137 -5.75 1.87 12.46
N ARG A 138 -6.68 1.07 13.01
CA ARG A 138 -6.39 0.13 14.11
C ARG A 138 -5.33 -0.91 13.74
N PHE A 139 -5.32 -1.36 12.47
CA PHE A 139 -4.29 -2.28 11.99
C PHE A 139 -2.89 -1.64 12.05
N TYR A 140 -2.73 -0.44 11.53
CA TYR A 140 -1.44 0.25 11.51
C TYR A 140 -0.97 0.66 12.91
N GLU A 141 -1.87 1.08 13.80
CA GLU A 141 -1.55 1.34 15.21
C GLU A 141 -1.01 0.07 15.92
N LYS A 142 -1.64 -1.10 15.68
CA LYS A 142 -1.14 -2.38 16.19
C LYS A 142 0.22 -2.77 15.61
N CYS A 143 0.52 -2.34 14.39
CA CYS A 143 1.83 -2.49 13.77
C CYS A 143 2.89 -1.49 14.30
N GLY A 144 2.52 -0.62 15.24
CA GLY A 144 3.42 0.34 15.88
C GLY A 144 3.57 1.67 15.14
N LEU A 145 2.70 1.98 14.18
CA LEU A 145 2.71 3.30 13.55
C LEU A 145 1.98 4.31 14.44
N SER A 146 2.42 5.56 14.36
CA SER A 146 1.77 6.71 14.99
C SER A 146 1.52 7.82 13.97
N PRO A 147 0.54 8.70 14.19
CA PRO A 147 0.30 9.82 13.28
C PRO A 147 1.54 10.71 13.13
N LEU A 148 1.95 10.95 11.88
CA LEU A 148 3.06 11.84 11.55
C LEU A 148 2.59 13.27 11.30
N LYS A 149 1.47 13.42 10.57
CA LYS A 149 0.83 14.70 10.24
C LYS A 149 -0.65 14.46 10.02
N ILE A 150 -1.44 15.51 10.13
CA ILE A 150 -2.89 15.48 9.92
C ILE A 150 -3.25 16.46 8.81
N THR A 151 -4.02 15.98 7.82
CA THR A 151 -4.65 16.84 6.81
C THR A 151 -6.05 17.18 7.29
N MET A 152 -6.35 18.48 7.35
CA MET A 152 -7.67 19.01 7.74
C MET A 152 -8.41 19.47 6.49
N GLU A 153 -9.72 19.28 6.44
CA GLU A 153 -10.56 19.81 5.38
C GLU A 153 -11.73 20.64 5.93
N LYS A 154 -12.23 21.55 5.10
CA LYS A 154 -13.51 22.25 5.28
C LYS A 154 -14.22 22.25 3.94
N ILE A 155 -15.37 21.61 3.87
CA ILE A 155 -16.23 21.65 2.68
C ILE A 155 -16.91 23.03 2.63
N LEU A 156 -16.90 23.69 1.45
CA LEU A 156 -17.46 25.03 1.21
C LEU A 156 -18.87 24.94 0.62
#